data_6a95b045a83da0fb2bbb7ffdf5d2b00a
#
_entry.id   6a95b045a83da0fb2bbb7ffdf5d2b00a
#
_cell.length_a   1.000
_cell.length_b   1.000
_cell.length_c   1.000
_cell.angle_alpha   90.00
_cell.angle_beta   90.00
_cell.angle_gamma   90.00
#
_symmetry.space_group_name_H-M   'P 1'
#
loop_
_entity.id
_entity.type
_entity.pdbx_description
1 polymer ?
#
loop_
_entity_poly.entity_id
_entity_poly.type
_entity_poly.pdbx_seq_one_letter_code
_entity_poly.pdbx_strand_id
1 'polypeptide(L)'
;MYETQKTRRIRRPAAWLLAVLLTGVLCCQAVWADQCTLIPVGKAVGIKLFADGVLVVSTSETDPCPARDCGIREGDLIVSCNGEKVTSTEDLQALLQATGGQPAAIGLRREGKTLNVTAAPVQGEDGSWRLGAWTRDSMAGVGTLTFYDPDTGAYGALGHGITDTDTAQLMPLASGSIMETSVKAVKKGEKGEPGQLKGDFTAQHDVGTVSANTTGGIFGTVAEGDFVSGT
;
A
#
# COMPACT_ATOMS: atom_id res chain seq x y z
N MET A 1 42.30 18.06 -74.32
CA MET A 1 40.93 17.52 -74.21
C MET A 1 40.67 17.28 -72.74
N TYR A 2 40.09 18.31 -72.08
CA TYR A 2 39.81 18.29 -70.67
C TYR A 2 38.31 18.22 -70.48
N GLU A 3 37.81 17.12 -69.95
CA GLU A 3 36.40 16.92 -69.61
C GLU A 3 36.17 17.36 -68.17
N THR A 4 35.46 18.46 -68.02
CA THR A 4 35.07 19.00 -66.72
C THR A 4 33.92 18.19 -66.11
N GLN A 5 34.20 17.42 -65.07
CA GLN A 5 33.18 16.79 -64.25
C GLN A 5 32.35 17.83 -63.48
N LYS A 6 31.10 17.98 -63.90
CA LYS A 6 30.09 18.86 -63.27
C LYS A 6 29.50 18.13 -62.07
N THR A 7 30.09 18.30 -60.89
CA THR A 7 29.53 17.78 -59.61
C THR A 7 28.20 18.47 -59.34
N ARG A 8 27.12 17.72 -59.42
CA ARG A 8 25.78 18.16 -58.95
C ARG A 8 25.81 18.43 -57.47
N ARG A 9 25.86 19.71 -57.07
CA ARG A 9 25.54 20.15 -55.69
C ARG A 9 24.09 19.86 -55.45
N ILE A 10 23.78 18.71 -54.84
CA ILE A 10 22.45 18.37 -54.38
C ILE A 10 22.05 19.39 -53.32
N ARG A 11 20.95 19.99 -53.55
CA ARG A 11 20.32 21.10 -52.87
C ARG A 11 20.14 20.80 -51.38
N ARG A 12 21.05 21.25 -50.55
CA ARG A 12 21.00 21.18 -49.09
C ARG A 12 19.67 21.72 -48.47
N PRO A 13 19.00 22.76 -49.05
CA PRO A 13 17.73 23.23 -48.48
C PRO A 13 16.57 22.21 -48.60
N ALA A 14 16.53 21.39 -49.66
CA ALA A 14 15.48 20.40 -49.84
C ALA A 14 15.62 19.22 -48.84
N ALA A 15 16.85 18.83 -48.49
CA ALA A 15 17.08 17.81 -47.47
C ALA A 15 16.70 18.30 -46.04
N TRP A 16 16.94 19.58 -45.76
CA TRP A 16 16.53 20.19 -44.49
C TRP A 16 15.01 20.31 -44.38
N LEU A 17 14.32 20.71 -45.46
CA LEU A 17 12.87 20.74 -45.48
C LEU A 17 12.24 19.36 -45.35
N LEU A 18 12.81 18.35 -45.98
CA LEU A 18 12.36 16.94 -45.80
C LEU A 18 12.57 16.45 -44.40
N ALA A 19 13.73 16.77 -43.79
CA ALA A 19 14.01 16.39 -42.39
C ALA A 19 13.04 17.07 -41.41
N VAL A 20 12.75 18.35 -41.58
CA VAL A 20 11.77 19.09 -40.75
C VAL A 20 10.35 18.53 -40.93
N LEU A 21 9.97 18.18 -42.16
CA LEU A 21 8.67 17.57 -42.47
C LEU A 21 8.55 16.18 -41.82
N LEU A 22 9.61 15.35 -41.91
CA LEU A 22 9.67 14.04 -41.30
C LEU A 22 9.62 14.13 -39.79
N THR A 23 10.35 15.08 -39.19
CA THR A 23 10.32 15.32 -37.73
C THR A 23 8.93 15.81 -37.27
N GLY A 24 8.28 16.68 -38.06
CA GLY A 24 6.91 17.12 -37.78
C GLY A 24 5.89 15.98 -37.82
N VAL A 25 6.02 15.06 -38.79
CA VAL A 25 5.15 13.87 -38.87
C VAL A 25 5.42 12.88 -37.73
N LEU A 26 6.69 12.69 -37.30
CA LEU A 26 7.01 11.85 -36.15
C LEU A 26 6.54 12.45 -34.81
N CYS A 27 6.47 13.78 -34.71
CA CYS A 27 5.98 14.45 -33.50
C CYS A 27 4.44 14.50 -33.41
N CYS A 28 3.72 14.27 -34.51
CA CYS A 28 2.27 14.10 -34.54
C CYS A 28 1.89 12.65 -34.18
N GLN A 29 2.37 12.13 -33.07
CA GLN A 29 1.77 10.96 -32.44
C GLN A 29 0.42 11.43 -31.89
N ALA A 30 -0.67 11.01 -32.51
CA ALA A 30 -1.99 11.20 -31.95
C ALA A 30 -2.01 10.50 -30.58
N VAL A 31 -2.07 11.28 -29.52
CA VAL A 31 -2.34 10.74 -28.18
C VAL A 31 -3.81 10.31 -28.22
N TRP A 32 -4.01 9.01 -28.42
CA TRP A 32 -5.32 8.41 -28.22
C TRP A 32 -5.53 8.37 -26.71
N ALA A 33 -6.26 9.34 -26.19
CA ALA A 33 -6.79 9.23 -24.83
C ALA A 33 -7.92 8.22 -24.92
N ASP A 34 -7.72 7.03 -24.34
CA ASP A 34 -8.82 6.11 -24.10
C ASP A 34 -9.86 6.85 -23.24
N GLN A 35 -11.10 6.85 -23.72
CA GLN A 35 -12.20 7.40 -22.95
C GLN A 35 -12.48 6.41 -21.81
N CYS A 36 -12.03 6.76 -20.62
CA CYS A 36 -12.38 6.02 -19.40
C CYS A 36 -13.73 6.56 -18.88
N THR A 37 -14.72 5.71 -18.79
CA THR A 37 -16.02 6.06 -18.19
C THR A 37 -16.01 5.67 -16.74
N LEU A 38 -16.06 6.64 -15.84
CA LEU A 38 -16.12 6.39 -14.40
C LEU A 38 -17.52 6.71 -13.88
N ILE A 39 -18.07 5.81 -13.09
CA ILE A 39 -19.35 5.99 -12.40
C ILE A 39 -19.07 6.46 -10.98
N PRO A 40 -19.55 7.67 -10.57
CA PRO A 40 -19.46 8.10 -9.17
C PRO A 40 -20.39 7.23 -8.31
N VAL A 41 -19.91 6.78 -7.14
CA VAL A 41 -20.63 5.82 -6.29
C VAL A 41 -21.09 6.45 -4.96
N GLY A 42 -20.16 6.76 -4.06
CA GLY A 42 -20.52 7.31 -2.74
C GLY A 42 -21.03 6.28 -1.72
N LYS A 43 -20.89 4.97 -1.99
CA LYS A 43 -21.36 3.88 -1.10
C LYS A 43 -20.33 3.63 0.02
N ALA A 44 -20.81 3.45 1.26
CA ALA A 44 -19.95 3.00 2.35
C ALA A 44 -19.51 1.54 2.13
N VAL A 45 -18.23 1.28 2.36
CA VAL A 45 -17.62 -0.06 2.26
C VAL A 45 -16.77 -0.33 3.49
N GLY A 46 -16.73 -1.58 3.92
CA GLY A 46 -15.72 -2.06 4.84
C GLY A 46 -14.41 -2.28 4.08
N ILE A 47 -13.30 -1.95 4.70
CA ILE A 47 -11.98 -2.12 4.11
C ILE A 47 -11.12 -2.88 5.11
N LYS A 48 -10.43 -3.92 4.65
CA LYS A 48 -9.46 -4.68 5.43
C LYS A 48 -8.15 -4.78 4.67
N LEU A 49 -7.07 -4.39 5.33
CA LEU A 49 -5.71 -4.45 4.79
C LEU A 49 -4.84 -5.36 5.65
N PHE A 50 -3.95 -6.11 5.01
CA PHE A 50 -2.89 -6.89 5.65
C PHE A 50 -1.54 -6.38 5.18
N ALA A 51 -0.60 -6.23 6.10
CA ALA A 51 0.77 -5.84 5.80
C ALA A 51 1.61 -7.04 5.32
N ASP A 52 2.68 -6.74 4.57
CA ASP A 52 3.71 -7.75 4.23
C ASP A 52 4.78 -7.80 5.32
N GLY A 53 4.33 -8.16 6.52
CA GLY A 53 5.12 -8.18 7.74
C GLY A 53 4.36 -7.58 8.92
N VAL A 54 5.05 -7.33 10.01
CA VAL A 54 4.47 -6.83 11.25
C VAL A 54 5.02 -5.45 11.56
N LEU A 55 4.15 -4.43 11.51
CA LEU A 55 4.50 -3.03 11.76
C LEU A 55 4.71 -2.81 13.27
N VAL A 56 5.84 -2.25 13.65
CA VAL A 56 6.12 -1.81 15.00
C VAL A 56 5.46 -0.45 15.23
N VAL A 57 4.46 -0.40 16.09
CA VAL A 57 3.73 0.84 16.42
C VAL A 57 4.30 1.55 17.64
N SER A 58 4.95 0.82 18.54
CA SER A 58 5.73 1.41 19.65
C SER A 58 6.64 0.35 20.29
N THR A 59 7.55 0.78 21.15
CA THR A 59 8.36 -0.10 22.00
C THR A 59 8.10 0.21 23.47
N SER A 60 8.26 -0.79 24.33
CA SER A 60 8.07 -0.63 25.79
C SER A 60 8.98 0.48 26.35
N GLU A 61 8.44 1.31 27.20
CA GLU A 61 9.22 2.31 27.95
C GLU A 61 9.93 1.69 29.15
N THR A 62 9.43 0.53 29.63
CA THR A 62 10.00 -0.17 30.79
C THR A 62 11.03 -1.21 30.36
N ASP A 63 12.04 -1.42 31.19
CA ASP A 63 13.06 -2.46 31.03
C ASP A 63 12.59 -3.82 31.57
N PRO A 64 13.01 -4.93 30.97
CA PRO A 64 13.84 -5.02 29.76
C PRO A 64 13.04 -4.84 28.46
N CYS A 65 13.60 -4.14 27.46
CA CYS A 65 13.00 -3.96 26.14
C CYS A 65 13.95 -4.34 25.01
N PRO A 66 14.04 -5.64 24.66
CA PRO A 66 14.95 -6.13 23.63
C PRO A 66 14.82 -5.43 22.28
N ALA A 67 13.60 -5.04 21.89
CA ALA A 67 13.37 -4.30 20.64
C ALA A 67 14.10 -2.97 20.66
N ARG A 68 13.91 -2.15 21.69
CA ARG A 68 14.59 -0.85 21.82
C ARG A 68 16.11 -1.03 21.92
N ASP A 69 16.56 -2.01 22.71
CA ASP A 69 17.99 -2.22 22.99
C ASP A 69 18.76 -2.66 21.74
N CYS A 70 18.12 -3.40 20.81
CA CYS A 70 18.72 -3.77 19.52
C CYS A 70 18.48 -2.75 18.41
N GLY A 71 17.77 -1.65 18.68
CA GLY A 71 17.55 -0.56 17.74
C GLY A 71 16.33 -0.72 16.84
N ILE A 72 15.38 -1.59 17.16
CA ILE A 72 14.04 -1.61 16.57
C ILE A 72 13.30 -0.35 17.02
N ARG A 73 12.55 0.27 16.10
CA ARG A 73 11.87 1.55 16.31
C ARG A 73 10.45 1.50 15.79
N GLU A 74 9.67 2.42 16.26
CA GLU A 74 8.37 2.76 15.66
C GLU A 74 8.51 2.99 14.15
N GLY A 75 7.58 2.43 13.38
CA GLY A 75 7.57 2.47 11.92
C GLY A 75 8.43 1.40 11.23
N ASP A 76 9.16 0.57 11.97
CA ASP A 76 9.83 -0.59 11.38
C ASP A 76 8.81 -1.66 10.99
N LEU A 77 9.02 -2.29 9.85
CA LEU A 77 8.26 -3.47 9.47
C LEU A 77 9.13 -4.72 9.67
N ILE A 78 8.77 -5.56 10.63
CA ILE A 78 9.44 -6.86 10.85
C ILE A 78 8.97 -7.82 9.74
N VAL A 79 9.91 -8.35 8.99
CA VAL A 79 9.63 -9.21 7.83
C VAL A 79 10.22 -10.62 7.96
N SER A 80 11.15 -10.83 8.90
CA SER A 80 11.69 -12.17 9.17
C SER A 80 12.21 -12.30 10.59
N CYS A 81 12.24 -13.54 11.09
CA CYS A 81 12.87 -13.94 12.34
C CYS A 81 13.70 -15.21 12.10
N ASN A 82 15.00 -15.18 12.38
CA ASN A 82 15.95 -16.27 12.11
C ASN A 82 15.93 -16.77 10.66
N GLY A 83 15.65 -15.87 9.70
CA GLY A 83 15.56 -16.19 8.28
C GLY A 83 14.20 -16.73 7.82
N GLU A 84 13.28 -17.04 8.71
CA GLU A 84 11.92 -17.42 8.40
C GLU A 84 11.06 -16.18 8.18
N LYS A 85 10.17 -16.22 7.16
CA LYS A 85 9.30 -15.10 6.83
C LYS A 85 8.27 -14.87 7.94
N VAL A 86 8.06 -13.60 8.30
CA VAL A 86 7.02 -13.14 9.22
C VAL A 86 5.95 -12.42 8.40
N THR A 87 4.72 -12.90 8.49
CA THR A 87 3.56 -12.31 7.78
C THR A 87 2.47 -11.83 8.73
N SER A 88 2.47 -12.33 9.97
CA SER A 88 1.49 -11.97 11.01
C SER A 88 2.15 -11.82 12.38
N THR A 89 1.44 -11.22 13.30
CA THR A 89 1.83 -11.11 14.70
C THR A 89 1.96 -12.51 15.35
N GLU A 90 1.09 -13.43 14.96
CA GLU A 90 1.12 -14.82 15.40
C GLU A 90 2.36 -15.55 14.91
N ASP A 91 2.78 -15.35 13.63
CA ASP A 91 4.02 -15.91 13.11
C ASP A 91 5.22 -15.42 13.92
N LEU A 92 5.31 -14.09 14.12
CA LEU A 92 6.40 -13.51 14.92
C LEU A 92 6.43 -14.10 16.34
N GLN A 93 5.28 -14.19 16.99
CA GLN A 93 5.17 -14.75 18.34
C GLN A 93 5.60 -16.22 18.38
N ALA A 94 5.17 -17.03 17.41
CA ALA A 94 5.56 -18.45 17.33
C ALA A 94 7.07 -18.62 17.13
N LEU A 95 7.67 -17.81 16.24
CA LEU A 95 9.11 -17.83 15.99
C LEU A 95 9.92 -17.39 17.21
N LEU A 96 9.45 -16.38 17.94
CA LEU A 96 10.08 -15.96 19.21
C LEU A 96 9.98 -17.04 20.27
N GLN A 97 8.85 -17.74 20.39
CA GLN A 97 8.71 -18.89 21.32
C GLN A 97 9.70 -20.00 20.98
N ALA A 98 9.89 -20.29 19.68
CA ALA A 98 10.82 -21.32 19.21
C ALA A 98 12.30 -21.01 19.57
N THR A 99 12.65 -19.74 19.82
CA THR A 99 14.02 -19.38 20.23
C THR A 99 14.39 -19.90 21.64
N GLY A 100 13.40 -20.14 22.52
CA GLY A 100 13.62 -20.46 23.92
C GLY A 100 14.42 -19.37 24.65
N GLY A 101 14.32 -18.11 24.24
CA GLY A 101 15.05 -16.97 24.80
C GLY A 101 16.46 -16.76 24.25
N GLN A 102 16.89 -17.60 23.31
CA GLN A 102 18.15 -17.35 22.63
C GLN A 102 18.06 -16.13 21.68
N PRO A 103 19.18 -15.41 21.47
CA PRO A 103 19.20 -14.30 20.53
C PRO A 103 18.69 -14.69 19.14
N ALA A 104 17.80 -13.89 18.59
CA ALA A 104 17.19 -14.09 17.27
C ALA A 104 17.63 -12.97 16.29
N ALA A 105 17.90 -13.37 15.06
CA ALA A 105 18.13 -12.43 13.97
C ALA A 105 16.78 -11.92 13.44
N ILE A 106 16.51 -10.63 13.57
CA ILE A 106 15.28 -9.99 13.15
C ILE A 106 15.56 -9.18 11.89
N GLY A 107 14.90 -9.54 10.80
CA GLY A 107 14.93 -8.78 9.55
C GLY A 107 13.86 -7.68 9.55
N LEU A 108 14.29 -6.46 9.26
CA LEU A 108 13.45 -5.26 9.27
C LEU A 108 13.44 -4.59 7.91
N ARG A 109 12.35 -3.91 7.61
CA ARG A 109 12.28 -2.92 6.53
C ARG A 109 12.00 -1.55 7.15
N ARG A 110 12.93 -0.61 6.98
CA ARG A 110 12.87 0.77 7.47
C ARG A 110 13.11 1.73 6.32
N GLU A 111 12.18 2.61 6.01
CA GLU A 111 12.29 3.59 4.90
C GLU A 111 12.73 2.96 3.57
N GLY A 112 12.17 1.78 3.25
CA GLY A 112 12.48 1.03 2.04
C GLY A 112 13.81 0.25 2.06
N LYS A 113 14.61 0.35 3.16
CA LYS A 113 15.88 -0.38 3.32
C LYS A 113 15.68 -1.62 4.17
N THR A 114 16.33 -2.71 3.80
CA THR A 114 16.40 -3.93 4.62
C THR A 114 17.53 -3.81 5.64
N LEU A 115 17.23 -4.10 6.89
CA LEU A 115 18.15 -4.10 8.02
C LEU A 115 18.04 -5.44 8.75
N ASN A 116 19.13 -5.87 9.36
CA ASN A 116 19.12 -7.02 10.27
C ASN A 116 19.67 -6.59 11.64
N VAL A 117 18.94 -6.93 12.70
CA VAL A 117 19.36 -6.72 14.08
C VAL A 117 19.30 -8.03 14.83
N THR A 118 20.02 -8.14 15.95
CA THR A 118 19.94 -9.30 16.83
C THR A 118 19.28 -8.87 18.13
N ALA A 119 18.16 -9.52 18.47
CA ALA A 119 17.42 -9.28 19.70
C ALA A 119 17.43 -10.53 20.57
N ALA A 120 17.65 -10.39 21.86
CA ALA A 120 17.49 -11.46 22.83
C ALA A 120 16.11 -11.34 23.52
N PRO A 121 15.11 -12.17 23.15
CA PRO A 121 13.78 -12.09 23.74
C PRO A 121 13.81 -12.25 25.25
N VAL A 122 12.88 -11.57 25.93
CA VAL A 122 12.70 -11.73 27.38
C VAL A 122 11.40 -12.46 27.66
N GLN A 123 11.38 -13.22 28.78
CA GLN A 123 10.20 -13.95 29.17
C GLN A 123 9.22 -13.04 29.92
N GLY A 124 7.99 -12.97 29.45
CA GLY A 124 6.89 -12.30 30.14
C GLY A 124 6.37 -13.10 31.32
N GLU A 125 5.50 -12.52 32.14
CA GLU A 125 4.87 -13.16 33.28
C GLU A 125 4.05 -14.42 32.94
N ASP A 126 3.51 -14.45 31.71
CA ASP A 126 2.76 -15.56 31.14
C ASP A 126 3.65 -16.66 30.53
N GLY A 127 4.97 -16.54 30.68
CA GLY A 127 5.94 -17.47 30.11
C GLY A 127 6.24 -17.27 28.61
N SER A 128 5.63 -16.30 27.94
CA SER A 128 5.88 -16.03 26.53
C SER A 128 7.17 -15.24 26.33
N TRP A 129 7.93 -15.57 25.27
CA TRP A 129 9.11 -14.82 24.85
C TRP A 129 8.71 -13.60 24.00
N ARG A 130 9.19 -12.42 24.40
CA ARG A 130 8.76 -11.14 23.81
C ARG A 130 9.94 -10.23 23.50
N LEU A 131 9.73 -9.34 22.51
CA LEU A 131 10.69 -8.29 22.18
C LEU A 131 10.41 -6.98 22.93
N GLY A 132 9.25 -6.83 23.55
CA GLY A 132 8.85 -5.57 24.18
C GLY A 132 8.44 -4.52 23.12
N ALA A 133 7.87 -4.96 22.00
CA ALA A 133 7.32 -4.10 20.96
C ALA A 133 5.80 -4.33 20.84
N TRP A 134 5.07 -3.25 20.61
CA TRP A 134 3.68 -3.29 20.20
C TRP A 134 3.64 -3.35 18.68
N THR A 135 2.85 -4.24 18.13
CA THR A 135 2.90 -4.56 16.70
C THR A 135 1.51 -4.66 16.09
N ARG A 136 1.44 -4.43 14.79
CA ARG A 136 0.21 -4.49 13.99
C ARG A 136 0.51 -5.07 12.61
N ASP A 137 -0.31 -6.01 12.15
CA ASP A 137 -0.18 -6.69 10.86
C ASP A 137 -1.37 -6.44 9.95
N SER A 138 -2.48 -5.93 10.50
CA SER A 138 -3.70 -5.70 9.76
C SER A 138 -4.43 -4.45 10.25
N MET A 139 -5.23 -3.87 9.37
CA MET A 139 -6.12 -2.75 9.67
C MET A 139 -7.47 -2.99 9.04
N ALA A 140 -8.54 -2.60 9.76
CA ALA A 140 -9.90 -2.61 9.24
C ALA A 140 -10.59 -1.30 9.57
N GLY A 141 -11.43 -0.83 8.65
CA GLY A 141 -12.16 0.43 8.81
C GLY A 141 -13.31 0.55 7.83
N VAL A 142 -14.08 1.62 7.98
CA VAL A 142 -15.14 2.01 7.04
C VAL A 142 -14.59 3.10 6.13
N GLY A 143 -14.84 2.94 4.84
CA GLY A 143 -14.49 3.92 3.83
C GLY A 143 -15.66 4.21 2.89
N THR A 144 -15.40 5.09 1.92
CA THR A 144 -16.36 5.41 0.87
C THR A 144 -15.78 5.03 -0.47
N LEU A 145 -16.48 4.19 -1.21
CA LEU A 145 -16.19 3.92 -2.62
C LEU A 145 -16.51 5.19 -3.41
N THR A 146 -15.49 5.77 -4.06
CA THR A 146 -15.61 7.07 -4.71
C THR A 146 -16.10 6.95 -6.14
N PHE A 147 -15.47 6.05 -6.90
CA PHE A 147 -15.81 5.78 -8.29
C PHE A 147 -15.55 4.31 -8.65
N TYR A 148 -16.15 3.92 -9.73
CA TYR A 148 -16.06 2.58 -10.31
C TYR A 148 -16.00 2.69 -11.83
N ASP A 149 -15.13 1.89 -12.43
CA ASP A 149 -15.02 1.71 -13.87
C ASP A 149 -15.79 0.44 -14.27
N PRO A 150 -16.90 0.55 -15.02
CA PRO A 150 -17.72 -0.61 -15.38
C PRO A 150 -17.06 -1.53 -16.40
N ASP A 151 -16.09 -1.04 -17.17
CA ASP A 151 -15.44 -1.82 -18.24
C ASP A 151 -14.33 -2.72 -17.68
N THR A 152 -13.65 -2.27 -16.62
CA THR A 152 -12.50 -2.97 -16.04
C THR A 152 -12.75 -3.55 -14.65
N GLY A 153 -13.82 -3.13 -13.99
CA GLY A 153 -14.06 -3.41 -12.57
C GLY A 153 -13.15 -2.64 -11.63
N ALA A 154 -12.30 -1.74 -12.14
CA ALA A 154 -11.42 -0.95 -11.30
C ALA A 154 -12.19 0.05 -10.45
N TYR A 155 -11.76 0.28 -9.22
CA TYR A 155 -12.36 1.28 -8.35
C TYR A 155 -11.31 2.14 -7.65
N GLY A 156 -11.75 3.33 -7.21
CA GLY A 156 -11.04 4.15 -6.26
C GLY A 156 -11.91 4.48 -5.06
N ALA A 157 -11.31 4.50 -3.89
CA ALA A 157 -12.01 4.80 -2.64
C ALA A 157 -11.18 5.70 -1.72
N LEU A 158 -11.84 6.36 -0.77
CA LEU A 158 -11.36 7.27 0.25
C LEU A 158 -10.93 8.64 -0.29
N GLY A 159 -9.97 8.78 -1.18
CA GLY A 159 -9.29 10.04 -1.53
C GLY A 159 -8.08 10.36 -0.63
N HIS A 160 -7.71 9.41 0.24
CA HIS A 160 -6.50 9.43 1.08
C HIS A 160 -6.07 7.99 1.37
N GLY A 161 -4.82 7.79 1.72
CA GLY A 161 -4.34 6.47 2.12
C GLY A 161 -4.83 6.06 3.51
N ILE A 162 -4.79 4.76 3.76
CA ILE A 162 -4.97 4.19 5.10
C ILE A 162 -3.62 4.24 5.79
N THR A 163 -3.55 5.02 6.85
CA THR A 163 -2.36 5.23 7.67
C THR A 163 -2.57 4.62 9.06
N ASP A 164 -1.52 4.09 9.62
CA ASP A 164 -1.50 3.72 11.02
C ASP A 164 -1.63 4.95 11.92
N THR A 165 -2.52 4.90 12.91
CA THR A 165 -2.83 6.05 13.76
C THR A 165 -1.74 6.41 14.75
N ASP A 166 -0.91 5.44 15.12
CA ASP A 166 0.16 5.62 16.12
C ASP A 166 1.42 6.18 15.44
N THR A 167 1.78 5.62 14.27
CA THR A 167 3.00 6.00 13.54
C THR A 167 2.76 7.07 12.47
N ALA A 168 1.51 7.36 12.11
CA ALA A 168 1.10 8.20 10.98
C ALA A 168 1.69 7.75 9.62
N GLN A 169 2.21 6.54 9.53
CA GLN A 169 2.76 5.98 8.30
C GLN A 169 1.67 5.30 7.47
N LEU A 170 1.83 5.37 6.15
CA LEU A 170 0.97 4.63 5.24
C LEU A 170 1.12 3.13 5.51
N MET A 171 -0.01 2.44 5.74
CA MET A 171 -0.01 1.00 6.04
C MET A 171 0.58 0.23 4.84
N PRO A 172 1.65 -0.55 5.04
CA PRO A 172 2.18 -1.41 3.99
C PRO A 172 1.14 -2.43 3.56
N LEU A 173 0.96 -2.60 2.24
CA LEU A 173 -0.05 -3.49 1.69
C LEU A 173 0.58 -4.76 1.14
N ALA A 174 0.24 -5.91 1.70
CA ALA A 174 0.44 -7.23 1.09
C ALA A 174 -0.81 -7.68 0.35
N SER A 175 -1.95 -7.54 1.00
CA SER A 175 -3.27 -7.86 0.46
C SER A 175 -4.34 -7.04 1.16
N GLY A 176 -5.50 -6.96 0.56
CA GLY A 176 -6.65 -6.32 1.17
C GLY A 176 -7.93 -6.63 0.42
N SER A 177 -9.03 -6.41 1.10
CA SER A 177 -10.36 -6.58 0.53
C SER A 177 -11.27 -5.42 0.90
N ILE A 178 -12.26 -5.18 0.06
CA ILE A 178 -13.44 -4.39 0.39
C ILE A 178 -14.63 -5.32 0.58
N MET A 179 -15.50 -4.97 1.52
CA MET A 179 -16.66 -5.76 1.89
C MET A 179 -17.88 -4.88 2.08
N GLU A 180 -19.05 -5.48 2.02
CA GLU A 180 -20.27 -4.75 2.38
C GLU A 180 -20.23 -4.35 3.84
N THR A 181 -20.70 -3.13 4.12
CA THR A 181 -20.82 -2.61 5.47
C THR A 181 -22.11 -1.82 5.63
N SER A 182 -22.65 -1.83 6.84
CA SER A 182 -23.70 -0.92 7.24
C SER A 182 -23.16 0.09 8.27
N VAL A 183 -23.44 1.37 8.07
CA VAL A 183 -23.08 2.40 9.05
C VAL A 183 -24.03 2.31 10.24
N LYS A 184 -23.52 1.89 11.40
CA LYS A 184 -24.31 1.77 12.65
C LYS A 184 -24.32 3.05 13.48
N ALA A 185 -23.25 3.83 13.43
CA ALA A 185 -23.16 5.06 14.18
C ALA A 185 -22.26 6.07 13.49
N VAL A 186 -22.55 7.34 13.71
CA VAL A 186 -21.74 8.48 13.22
C VAL A 186 -21.31 9.29 14.44
N LYS A 187 -19.99 9.35 14.69
CA LYS A 187 -19.42 10.34 15.59
C LYS A 187 -19.27 11.64 14.78
N LYS A 188 -19.99 12.70 15.16
CA LYS A 188 -19.81 14.02 14.52
C LYS A 188 -18.39 14.53 14.76
N GLY A 189 -17.81 15.14 13.72
CA GLY A 189 -16.57 15.89 13.87
C GLY A 189 -16.78 17.18 14.63
N GLU A 190 -15.79 17.55 15.44
CA GLU A 190 -15.69 18.83 16.13
C GLU A 190 -14.42 19.55 15.69
N LYS A 191 -14.27 20.84 16.05
CA LYS A 191 -13.09 21.61 15.68
C LYS A 191 -11.84 20.97 16.31
N GLY A 192 -10.95 20.42 15.44
CA GLY A 192 -9.71 19.72 15.86
C GLY A 192 -9.88 18.21 16.06
N GLU A 193 -11.12 17.68 16.03
CA GLU A 193 -11.39 16.26 16.08
C GLU A 193 -12.19 15.82 14.85
N PRO A 194 -11.65 15.01 13.92
CA PRO A 194 -12.40 14.52 12.78
C PRO A 194 -13.54 13.60 13.21
N GLY A 195 -14.63 13.64 12.46
CA GLY A 195 -15.74 12.71 12.63
C GLY A 195 -15.33 11.29 12.28
N GLN A 196 -16.11 10.31 12.77
CA GLN A 196 -15.83 8.90 12.52
C GLN A 196 -17.12 8.15 12.20
N LEU A 197 -17.09 7.33 11.15
CA LEU A 197 -18.12 6.35 10.87
C LEU A 197 -17.79 5.05 11.61
N LYS A 198 -18.78 4.49 12.31
CA LYS A 198 -18.69 3.15 12.89
C LYS A 198 -19.59 2.24 12.05
N GLY A 199 -19.00 1.26 11.41
CA GLY A 199 -19.68 0.24 10.62
C GLY A 199 -19.73 -1.10 11.33
N ASP A 200 -20.69 -1.92 10.91
CA ASP A 200 -20.66 -3.34 11.17
C ASP A 200 -20.15 -4.05 9.93
N PHE A 201 -19.08 -4.77 10.11
CA PHE A 201 -18.53 -5.59 9.05
C PHE A 201 -19.27 -6.92 9.06
N THR A 202 -20.22 -7.06 8.14
CA THR A 202 -20.81 -8.38 7.89
C THR A 202 -19.76 -9.20 7.14
N ALA A 203 -18.90 -9.87 7.91
CA ALA A 203 -17.66 -10.53 7.48
C ALA A 203 -17.87 -11.70 6.49
N GLN A 204 -18.95 -11.74 5.73
CA GLN A 204 -19.29 -12.94 4.97
C GLN A 204 -18.99 -12.84 3.46
N HIS A 205 -18.80 -11.66 2.89
CA HIS A 205 -18.49 -11.54 1.46
C HIS A 205 -17.53 -10.39 1.18
N ASP A 206 -16.32 -10.73 0.75
CA ASP A 206 -15.45 -9.79 0.07
C ASP A 206 -16.05 -9.47 -1.29
N VAL A 207 -16.34 -8.20 -1.55
CA VAL A 207 -16.93 -7.73 -2.81
C VAL A 207 -15.87 -7.22 -3.78
N GLY A 208 -14.64 -7.13 -3.33
CA GLY A 208 -13.51 -6.75 -4.17
C GLY A 208 -12.18 -6.83 -3.43
N THR A 209 -11.10 -6.68 -4.20
CA THR A 209 -9.72 -6.71 -3.69
C THR A 209 -9.13 -5.32 -3.64
N VAL A 210 -8.22 -5.07 -2.71
CA VAL A 210 -7.38 -3.87 -2.68
C VAL A 210 -6.02 -4.22 -3.25
N SER A 211 -5.60 -3.54 -4.32
CA SER A 211 -4.32 -3.73 -4.99
C SER A 211 -3.31 -2.64 -4.66
N ALA A 212 -3.76 -1.47 -4.22
CA ALA A 212 -2.87 -0.37 -3.84
C ALA A 212 -3.45 0.47 -2.70
N ASN A 213 -2.60 0.80 -1.73
CA ASN A 213 -2.81 1.81 -0.70
C ASN A 213 -1.82 2.94 -0.95
N THR A 214 -2.31 4.11 -1.36
CA THR A 214 -1.50 5.27 -1.76
C THR A 214 -1.91 6.51 -0.98
N THR A 215 -1.11 7.56 -1.04
CA THR A 215 -1.46 8.85 -0.41
C THR A 215 -2.72 9.48 -1.00
N GLY A 216 -3.09 9.13 -2.26
CA GLY A 216 -4.26 9.65 -2.95
C GLY A 216 -5.54 8.81 -2.78
N GLY A 217 -5.44 7.65 -2.15
CA GLY A 217 -6.56 6.73 -1.96
C GLY A 217 -6.17 5.27 -2.02
N ILE A 218 -7.15 4.42 -1.87
CA ILE A 218 -7.03 2.98 -2.14
C ILE A 218 -7.65 2.65 -3.50
N PHE A 219 -7.04 1.69 -4.19
CA PHE A 219 -7.46 1.24 -5.51
C PHE A 219 -7.48 -0.28 -5.55
N GLY A 220 -8.33 -0.83 -6.41
CA GLY A 220 -8.47 -2.27 -6.56
C GLY A 220 -9.49 -2.63 -7.62
N THR A 221 -9.99 -3.85 -7.55
CA THR A 221 -11.01 -4.36 -8.46
C THR A 221 -12.17 -4.96 -7.68
N VAL A 222 -13.38 -4.74 -8.17
CA VAL A 222 -14.60 -5.39 -7.67
C VAL A 222 -15.00 -6.51 -8.60
N ALA A 223 -15.61 -7.57 -8.06
CA ALA A 223 -16.24 -8.58 -8.87
C ALA A 223 -17.52 -7.98 -9.51
N GLU A 224 -17.75 -8.32 -10.78
CA GLU A 224 -18.87 -7.82 -11.55
C GLU A 224 -20.20 -8.03 -10.83
N GLY A 225 -21.02 -6.99 -10.69
CA GLY A 225 -22.45 -7.05 -10.40
C GLY A 225 -22.95 -6.45 -9.10
N ASP A 226 -22.18 -6.38 -8.02
CA ASP A 226 -22.74 -6.13 -6.69
C ASP A 226 -22.84 -4.65 -6.27
N PHE A 227 -22.20 -3.71 -6.98
CA PHE A 227 -22.18 -2.30 -6.58
C PHE A 227 -23.17 -1.39 -7.30
N VAL A 228 -23.75 -1.84 -8.43
CA VAL A 228 -24.62 -1.01 -9.28
C VAL A 228 -26.12 -1.28 -9.04
N SER A 229 -26.49 -2.32 -8.31
CA SER A 229 -27.89 -2.73 -8.10
C SER A 229 -28.61 -2.01 -6.94
N GLY A 230 -28.13 -0.87 -6.51
CA GLY A 230 -28.68 -0.13 -5.37
C GLY A 230 -28.95 1.35 -5.67
N THR A 231 -29.73 1.69 -6.73
CA THR A 231 -30.41 2.99 -6.87
C THR A 231 -31.87 2.81 -6.61
#